data_fcb9c8fa55d1d5c4fb007da832fe0c8f
#
_entry.id   fcb9c8fa55d1d5c4fb007da832fe0c8f
#
_cell.length_a   1.000
_cell.length_b   1.000
_cell.length_c   1.000
_cell.angle_alpha   90.00
_cell.angle_beta   90.00
_cell.angle_gamma   90.00
#
_symmetry.space_group_name_H-M   'P 1'
#
loop_
_entity.id
_entity.type
_entity.pdbx_description
1 polymer ?
#
loop_
_entity_poly.entity_id
_entity_poly.type
_entity_poly.pdbx_seq_one_letter_code
_entity_poly.pdbx_strand_id
1 'polypeptide(L)'
;MNVTIRPLVEEDAYTSVKWRNDPEVFKFTGNTYKTKITIDNELEWIRKVIANTNDYRCAILVDEVYVGNIYLTDIQEGKAHYHIFIGNKNYWGKGVAKKASLLILDYAVKVLKLKEIFLRVRKENTSAYNLYLRLGFKNVMVDGDWTLM
;
A
#
# COMPACT_ATOMS: atom_id res chain seq x y z
N MET A 1 20.37 -1.14 4.52
CA MET A 1 19.12 -1.45 3.79
C MET A 1 18.64 -0.19 3.10
N ASN A 2 18.59 -0.23 1.78
CA ASN A 2 18.18 0.91 0.96
C ASN A 2 16.75 0.72 0.47
N VAL A 3 15.81 1.51 1.00
CA VAL A 3 14.39 1.44 0.62
C VAL A 3 14.10 2.55 -0.39
N THR A 4 13.54 2.17 -1.53
CA THR A 4 13.10 3.10 -2.57
C THR A 4 11.69 2.75 -3.03
N ILE A 5 11.05 3.69 -3.72
CA ILE A 5 9.75 3.46 -4.37
C ILE A 5 9.84 3.91 -5.83
N ARG A 6 9.08 3.24 -6.68
CA ARG A 6 8.93 3.61 -8.10
C ARG A 6 7.51 3.29 -8.56
N PRO A 7 7.01 3.93 -9.62
CA PRO A 7 5.70 3.54 -10.17
C PRO A 7 5.65 2.06 -10.52
N LEU A 8 4.47 1.45 -10.33
CA LEU A 8 4.25 0.07 -10.76
C LEU A 8 4.43 -0.07 -12.25
N VAL A 9 4.98 -1.20 -12.67
CA VAL A 9 5.05 -1.61 -14.07
C VAL A 9 4.36 -2.97 -14.23
N GLU A 10 4.02 -3.31 -15.47
CA GLU A 10 3.26 -4.53 -15.76
C GLU A 10 3.96 -5.79 -15.26
N GLU A 11 5.29 -5.86 -15.37
CA GLU A 11 6.12 -6.99 -14.94
C GLU A 11 6.01 -7.27 -13.44
N ASP A 12 5.61 -6.29 -12.64
CA ASP A 12 5.44 -6.48 -11.20
C ASP A 12 4.35 -7.53 -10.89
N ALA A 13 3.42 -7.75 -11.82
CA ALA A 13 2.34 -8.73 -11.65
C ALA A 13 2.85 -10.14 -11.39
N TYR A 14 3.99 -10.52 -11.98
CA TYR A 14 4.54 -11.87 -11.81
C TYR A 14 5.00 -12.15 -10.38
N THR A 15 5.31 -11.12 -9.62
CA THR A 15 5.63 -11.23 -8.19
C THR A 15 4.39 -11.01 -7.34
N SER A 16 3.62 -9.96 -7.62
CA SER A 16 2.47 -9.60 -6.77
C SER A 16 1.35 -10.64 -6.79
N VAL A 17 1.21 -11.42 -7.86
CA VAL A 17 0.23 -12.52 -7.92
C VAL A 17 0.46 -13.54 -6.79
N LYS A 18 1.71 -13.78 -6.44
CA LYS A 18 2.06 -14.71 -5.34
C LYS A 18 1.57 -14.19 -4.00
N TRP A 19 1.67 -12.88 -3.79
CA TRP A 19 1.22 -12.24 -2.55
C TRP A 19 -0.31 -12.27 -2.45
N ARG A 20 -1.02 -12.07 -3.55
CA ARG A 20 -2.49 -12.11 -3.56
C ARG A 20 -3.04 -13.49 -3.23
N ASN A 21 -2.26 -14.53 -3.50
CA ASN A 21 -2.63 -15.91 -3.18
C ASN A 21 -2.15 -16.35 -1.79
N ASP A 22 -1.51 -15.45 -1.03
CA ASP A 22 -1.05 -15.72 0.33
C ASP A 22 -2.02 -15.10 1.33
N PRO A 23 -2.83 -15.91 2.05
CA PRO A 23 -3.81 -15.40 3.01
C PRO A 23 -3.19 -14.57 4.12
N GLU A 24 -1.94 -14.89 4.51
CA GLU A 24 -1.25 -14.17 5.57
C GLU A 24 -0.92 -12.73 5.16
N VAL A 25 -0.60 -12.50 3.89
CA VAL A 25 -0.31 -11.16 3.37
C VAL A 25 -1.56 -10.28 3.36
N PHE A 26 -2.70 -10.84 2.95
CA PHE A 26 -3.94 -10.08 2.80
C PHE A 26 -4.90 -10.18 3.98
N LYS A 27 -4.46 -10.77 5.09
CA LYS A 27 -5.26 -10.98 6.29
C LYS A 27 -5.97 -9.72 6.79
N PHE A 28 -5.31 -8.57 6.74
CA PHE A 28 -5.84 -7.31 7.28
C PHE A 28 -6.29 -6.30 6.22
N THR A 29 -6.32 -6.67 4.96
CA THR A 29 -6.69 -5.74 3.88
C THR A 29 -8.19 -5.68 3.62
N GLY A 30 -8.97 -6.59 4.19
CA GLY A 30 -10.39 -6.72 3.91
C GLY A 30 -10.69 -7.50 2.64
N ASN A 31 -9.67 -7.89 1.89
CA ASN A 31 -9.82 -8.69 0.67
C ASN A 31 -9.63 -10.16 1.00
N THR A 32 -10.69 -10.95 0.86
CA THR A 32 -10.60 -12.40 0.98
C THR A 32 -10.89 -12.99 -0.38
N TYR A 33 -9.89 -13.64 -0.97
CA TYR A 33 -10.06 -14.30 -2.26
C TYR A 33 -10.41 -15.75 -1.99
N LYS A 34 -11.64 -16.15 -2.35
CA LYS A 34 -12.11 -17.54 -2.22
C LYS A 34 -11.50 -18.43 -3.28
N THR A 35 -11.07 -17.87 -4.39
CA THR A 35 -10.46 -18.58 -5.50
C THR A 35 -9.06 -18.03 -5.75
N LYS A 36 -8.20 -18.90 -6.28
CA LYS A 36 -6.83 -18.51 -6.62
C LYS A 36 -6.84 -17.42 -7.71
N ILE A 37 -6.05 -16.36 -7.49
CA ILE A 37 -5.82 -15.32 -8.49
C ILE A 37 -4.80 -15.84 -9.50
N THR A 38 -5.16 -15.82 -10.78
CA THR A 38 -4.27 -16.25 -11.86
C THR A 38 -3.35 -15.09 -12.28
N ILE A 39 -2.25 -15.44 -12.98
CA ILE A 39 -1.39 -14.39 -13.56
C ILE A 39 -2.15 -13.52 -14.56
N ASP A 40 -3.08 -14.09 -15.32
CA ASP A 40 -3.89 -13.33 -16.27
C ASP A 40 -4.78 -12.33 -15.55
N ASN A 41 -5.39 -12.71 -14.42
CA ASN A 41 -6.17 -11.81 -13.57
C ASN A 41 -5.30 -10.67 -13.03
N GLU A 42 -4.09 -10.98 -12.58
CA GLU A 42 -3.18 -9.97 -12.02
C GLU A 42 -2.69 -9.00 -13.08
N LEU A 43 -2.35 -9.50 -14.27
CA LEU A 43 -1.95 -8.65 -15.39
C LEU A 43 -3.09 -7.72 -15.81
N GLU A 44 -4.32 -8.21 -15.90
CA GLU A 44 -5.48 -7.40 -16.20
C GLU A 44 -5.67 -6.29 -15.15
N TRP A 45 -5.57 -6.65 -13.88
CA TRP A 45 -5.69 -5.68 -12.78
C TRP A 45 -4.60 -4.61 -12.84
N ILE A 46 -3.32 -5.01 -12.99
CA ILE A 46 -2.22 -4.05 -12.95
C ILE A 46 -2.26 -3.09 -14.15
N ARG A 47 -2.64 -3.58 -15.32
CA ARG A 47 -2.83 -2.72 -16.50
C ARG A 47 -3.91 -1.67 -16.25
N LYS A 48 -5.01 -2.08 -15.65
CA LYS A 48 -6.12 -1.19 -15.32
C LYS A 48 -5.71 -0.10 -14.32
N VAL A 49 -5.03 -0.47 -13.24
CA VAL A 49 -4.66 0.50 -12.19
C VAL A 49 -3.54 1.43 -12.64
N ILE A 50 -2.61 0.95 -13.46
CA ILE A 50 -1.56 1.81 -14.04
C ILE A 50 -2.17 2.88 -14.95
N ALA A 51 -3.22 2.55 -15.69
CA ALA A 51 -3.91 3.48 -16.58
C ALA A 51 -4.74 4.54 -15.84
N ASN A 52 -5.02 4.33 -14.55
CA ASN A 52 -5.82 5.27 -13.77
C ASN A 52 -4.98 6.48 -13.34
N THR A 53 -5.25 7.64 -13.92
CA THR A 53 -4.49 8.87 -13.66
C THR A 53 -4.81 9.52 -12.31
N ASN A 54 -5.85 9.07 -11.62
CA ASN A 54 -6.22 9.58 -10.30
C ASN A 54 -5.52 8.84 -9.16
N ASP A 55 -4.70 7.84 -9.48
CA ASP A 55 -3.95 7.07 -8.52
C ASP A 55 -2.45 7.25 -8.74
N TYR A 56 -1.69 7.23 -7.65
CA TYR A 56 -0.24 7.10 -7.68
C TYR A 56 0.13 5.81 -6.98
N ARG A 57 0.45 4.76 -7.76
CA ARG A 57 0.71 3.43 -7.25
C ARG A 57 2.17 3.07 -7.47
N CYS A 58 2.84 2.70 -6.38
CA CYS A 58 4.28 2.42 -6.39
C CYS A 58 4.59 1.02 -5.90
N ALA A 59 5.68 0.48 -6.46
CA ALA A 59 6.36 -0.67 -5.91
C ALA A 59 7.34 -0.20 -4.84
N ILE A 60 7.49 -0.99 -3.78
CA ILE A 60 8.50 -0.78 -2.75
C ILE A 60 9.67 -1.72 -3.03
N LEU A 61 10.88 -1.16 -3.05
CA LEU A 61 12.10 -1.93 -3.30
C LEU A 61 13.03 -1.81 -2.09
N VAL A 62 13.64 -2.93 -1.72
CA VAL A 62 14.71 -2.97 -0.72
C VAL A 62 15.94 -3.51 -1.42
N ASP A 63 16.99 -2.69 -1.50
CA ASP A 63 18.21 -3.04 -2.23
C ASP A 63 17.88 -3.56 -3.64
N GLU A 64 16.94 -2.87 -4.31
CA GLU A 64 16.45 -3.15 -5.67
C GLU A 64 15.57 -4.42 -5.79
N VAL A 65 15.23 -5.08 -4.68
CA VAL A 65 14.31 -6.23 -4.67
C VAL A 65 12.89 -5.74 -4.41
N TYR A 66 11.96 -6.11 -5.28
CA TYR A 66 10.54 -5.76 -5.14
C TYR A 66 9.91 -6.55 -3.99
N VAL A 67 9.41 -5.84 -2.97
CA VAL A 67 8.94 -6.46 -1.72
C VAL A 67 7.52 -6.08 -1.31
N GLY A 68 6.93 -5.06 -1.90
CA GLY A 68 5.60 -4.61 -1.51
C GLY A 68 5.08 -3.50 -2.40
N ASN A 69 3.89 -3.00 -2.06
CA ASN A 69 3.25 -1.91 -2.78
C ASN A 69 2.79 -0.82 -1.84
N ILE A 70 2.82 0.42 -2.32
CA ILE A 70 2.33 1.58 -1.57
C ILE A 70 1.59 2.50 -2.54
N TYR A 71 0.41 2.96 -2.14
CA TYR A 71 -0.48 3.69 -3.02
C TYR A 71 -1.03 4.96 -2.39
N LEU A 72 -1.24 5.96 -3.24
CA LEU A 72 -2.17 7.06 -3.01
C LEU A 72 -3.25 6.92 -4.06
N THR A 73 -4.49 6.72 -3.64
CA THR A 73 -5.60 6.47 -4.56
C THR A 73 -6.67 7.54 -4.44
N ASP A 74 -7.50 7.63 -5.48
CA ASP A 74 -8.61 8.58 -5.52
C ASP A 74 -8.15 10.01 -5.22
N ILE A 75 -7.09 10.43 -5.91
CA ILE A 75 -6.50 11.76 -5.73
C ILE A 75 -7.42 12.80 -6.34
N GLN A 76 -8.00 13.65 -5.51
CA GLN A 76 -8.87 14.75 -5.94
C GLN A 76 -8.96 15.83 -4.86
N GLU A 77 -9.06 17.07 -5.30
CA GLU A 77 -9.27 18.21 -4.41
C GLU A 77 -8.26 18.30 -3.27
N GLY A 78 -7.01 17.92 -3.54
CA GLY A 78 -5.93 17.93 -2.54
C GLY A 78 -5.99 16.82 -1.52
N LYS A 79 -6.79 15.77 -1.76
CA LYS A 79 -6.98 14.63 -0.86
C LYS A 79 -6.64 13.32 -1.54
N ALA A 80 -6.24 12.32 -0.78
CA ALA A 80 -5.99 10.97 -1.27
C ALA A 80 -6.18 9.94 -0.15
N HIS A 81 -6.38 8.69 -0.55
CA HIS A 81 -6.38 7.55 0.37
C HIS A 81 -5.02 6.84 0.26
N TYR A 82 -4.50 6.44 1.42
CA TYR A 82 -3.20 5.79 1.53
C TYR A 82 -3.40 4.29 1.75
N HIS A 83 -2.57 3.48 1.07
CA HIS A 83 -2.56 2.03 1.21
C HIS A 83 -1.12 1.53 1.17
N ILE A 84 -0.82 0.53 1.99
CA ILE A 84 0.48 -0.14 1.96
C ILE A 84 0.33 -1.61 2.32
N PHE A 85 1.14 -2.46 1.69
CA PHE A 85 1.40 -3.80 2.20
C PHE A 85 2.80 -4.24 1.79
N ILE A 86 3.42 -5.04 2.66
CA ILE A 86 4.69 -5.71 2.36
C ILE A 86 4.36 -7.15 2.02
N GLY A 87 4.51 -7.50 0.75
CA GLY A 87 4.17 -8.84 0.26
C GLY A 87 5.22 -9.88 0.58
N ASN A 88 6.48 -9.50 0.61
CA ASN A 88 7.56 -10.42 0.95
C ASN A 88 7.73 -10.48 2.47
N LYS A 89 7.30 -11.59 3.07
CA LYS A 89 7.29 -11.78 4.53
C LYS A 89 8.68 -11.71 5.17
N ASN A 90 9.73 -11.97 4.39
CA ASN A 90 11.11 -11.88 4.88
C ASN A 90 11.51 -10.45 5.27
N TYR A 91 10.75 -9.46 4.84
CA TYR A 91 11.02 -8.05 5.13
C TYR A 91 10.08 -7.47 6.19
N TRP A 92 9.23 -8.29 6.81
CA TRP A 92 8.38 -7.84 7.90
C TRP A 92 9.20 -7.54 9.16
N GLY A 93 8.78 -6.52 9.91
CA GLY A 93 9.42 -6.16 11.18
C GLY A 93 10.80 -5.50 11.04
N LYS A 94 11.16 -5.03 9.83
CA LYS A 94 12.47 -4.42 9.55
C LYS A 94 12.43 -2.93 9.27
N GLY A 95 11.27 -2.30 9.47
CA GLY A 95 11.12 -0.86 9.26
C GLY A 95 10.93 -0.44 7.80
N VAL A 96 10.68 -1.38 6.88
CA VAL A 96 10.48 -1.09 5.46
C VAL A 96 9.23 -0.23 5.26
N ALA A 97 8.13 -0.58 5.92
CA ALA A 97 6.86 0.16 5.80
C ALA A 97 7.02 1.61 6.23
N LYS A 98 7.73 1.87 7.32
CA LYS A 98 7.98 3.23 7.79
C LYS A 98 8.78 4.05 6.78
N LYS A 99 9.86 3.47 6.25
CA LYS A 99 10.72 4.16 5.28
C LYS A 99 9.99 4.45 3.97
N ALA A 100 9.24 3.46 3.45
CA ALA A 100 8.45 3.63 2.23
C ALA A 100 7.36 4.69 2.43
N SER A 101 6.71 4.69 3.59
CA SER A 101 5.68 5.67 3.93
C SER A 101 6.22 7.09 3.93
N LEU A 102 7.40 7.30 4.53
CA LEU A 102 8.03 8.62 4.54
C LEU A 102 8.33 9.10 3.11
N LEU A 103 8.75 8.21 2.23
CA LEU A 103 9.03 8.55 0.84
C LEU A 103 7.78 9.01 0.09
N ILE A 104 6.68 8.27 0.19
CA ILE A 104 5.46 8.61 -0.54
C ILE A 104 4.77 9.84 0.06
N LEU A 105 4.82 10.01 1.38
CA LEU A 105 4.26 11.19 2.03
C LEU A 105 5.04 12.46 1.65
N ASP A 106 6.36 12.37 1.55
CA ASP A 106 7.19 13.48 1.06
C ASP A 106 6.82 13.85 -0.38
N TYR A 107 6.64 12.87 -1.25
CA TYR A 107 6.21 13.08 -2.63
C TYR A 107 4.81 13.71 -2.68
N ALA A 108 3.89 13.24 -1.83
CA ALA A 108 2.53 13.77 -1.75
C ALA A 108 2.53 15.28 -1.42
N VAL A 109 3.36 15.70 -0.50
CA VAL A 109 3.45 17.11 -0.09
C VAL A 109 4.17 17.94 -1.15
N LYS A 110 5.34 17.50 -1.59
CA LYS A 110 6.22 18.31 -2.45
C LYS A 110 5.82 18.33 -3.92
N VAL A 111 5.35 17.20 -4.44
CA VAL A 111 5.04 17.06 -5.87
C VAL A 111 3.54 17.14 -6.12
N LEU A 112 2.75 16.32 -5.42
CA LEU A 112 1.30 16.28 -5.62
C LEU A 112 0.57 17.42 -4.93
N LYS A 113 1.23 18.11 -3.99
CA LYS A 113 0.65 19.24 -3.24
C LYS A 113 -0.64 18.86 -2.51
N LEU A 114 -0.71 17.64 -1.96
CA LEU A 114 -1.86 17.18 -1.22
C LEU A 114 -1.94 17.86 0.14
N LYS A 115 -3.16 18.12 0.61
CA LYS A 115 -3.45 18.75 1.90
C LYS A 115 -3.89 17.74 2.95
N GLU A 116 -4.54 16.65 2.52
CA GLU A 116 -5.07 15.65 3.43
C GLU A 116 -4.85 14.25 2.86
N ILE A 117 -4.47 13.33 3.73
CA ILE A 117 -4.28 11.92 3.39
C ILE A 117 -4.99 11.09 4.45
N PHE A 118 -5.84 10.17 3.99
CA PHE A 118 -6.64 9.29 4.84
C PHE A 118 -6.23 7.84 4.64
N LEU A 119 -6.42 7.04 5.67
CA LEU A 119 -6.27 5.59 5.57
C LEU A 119 -7.33 4.90 6.43
N ARG A 120 -7.56 3.62 6.13
CA ARG A 120 -8.38 2.73 6.96
C ARG A 120 -7.50 1.58 7.43
N VAL A 121 -7.61 1.24 8.69
CA VAL A 121 -6.85 0.14 9.28
C VAL A 121 -7.80 -0.71 10.12
N ARG A 122 -7.63 -2.04 10.03
CA ARG A 122 -8.40 -2.95 10.88
C ARG A 122 -7.95 -2.84 12.33
N LYS A 123 -8.90 -2.92 13.26
CA LYS A 123 -8.61 -2.81 14.70
C LYS A 123 -7.60 -3.85 15.18
N GLU A 124 -7.67 -5.06 14.65
CA GLU A 124 -6.74 -6.14 15.03
C GLU A 124 -5.33 -5.97 14.47
N ASN A 125 -5.15 -5.07 13.50
CA ASN A 125 -3.81 -4.80 12.93
C ASN A 125 -3.09 -3.74 13.77
N THR A 126 -2.72 -4.10 15.00
CA THR A 126 -2.11 -3.18 15.95
C THR A 126 -0.75 -2.66 15.51
N SER A 127 0.03 -3.49 14.82
CA SER A 127 1.34 -3.09 14.29
C SER A 127 1.22 -1.94 13.29
N ALA A 128 0.30 -2.06 12.33
CA ALA A 128 0.05 -1.02 11.34
C ALA A 128 -0.54 0.25 11.99
N TYR A 129 -1.50 0.08 12.89
CA TYR A 129 -2.10 1.19 13.62
C TYR A 129 -1.04 2.02 14.35
N ASN A 130 -0.14 1.36 15.08
CA ASN A 130 0.93 2.05 15.81
C ASN A 130 1.91 2.75 14.86
N LEU A 131 2.22 2.13 13.72
CA LEU A 131 3.04 2.77 12.69
C LEU A 131 2.39 4.07 12.19
N TYR A 132 1.09 4.03 11.90
CA TYR A 132 0.38 5.19 11.38
C TYR A 132 0.35 6.33 12.40
N LEU A 133 0.16 6.03 13.68
CA LEU A 133 0.26 7.04 14.73
C LEU A 133 1.65 7.68 14.75
N ARG A 134 2.71 6.89 14.61
CA ARG A 134 4.10 7.41 14.58
C ARG A 134 4.36 8.27 13.35
N LEU A 135 3.67 8.02 12.25
CA LEU A 135 3.77 8.82 11.04
C LEU A 135 2.98 10.14 11.11
N GLY A 136 2.18 10.32 12.15
CA GLY A 136 1.40 11.52 12.34
C GLY A 136 -0.09 11.40 11.99
N PHE A 137 -0.55 10.22 11.59
CA PHE A 137 -1.98 10.00 11.38
C PHE A 137 -2.73 10.05 12.71
N LYS A 138 -3.95 10.57 12.68
CA LYS A 138 -4.81 10.70 13.86
C LYS A 138 -6.11 9.95 13.65
N ASN A 139 -6.67 9.42 14.73
CA ASN A 139 -7.99 8.80 14.67
C ASN A 139 -9.04 9.84 14.28
N VAL A 140 -9.83 9.51 13.27
CA VAL A 140 -10.97 10.33 12.85
C VAL A 140 -12.28 9.71 13.34
N MET A 141 -12.49 8.41 13.04
CA MET A 141 -13.67 7.69 13.51
C MET A 141 -13.45 6.18 13.47
N VAL A 142 -14.28 5.45 14.20
CA VAL A 142 -14.33 4.00 14.20
C VAL A 142 -15.59 3.57 13.47
N ASP A 143 -15.46 2.63 12.54
CA ASP A 143 -16.55 2.09 11.74
C ASP A 143 -16.45 0.55 11.75
N GLY A 144 -17.20 -0.10 12.65
CA GLY A 144 -17.15 -1.54 12.83
C GLY A 144 -15.75 -2.04 13.19
N ASP A 145 -15.18 -2.89 12.34
CA ASP A 145 -13.85 -3.45 12.54
C ASP A 145 -12.72 -2.56 12.00
N TRP A 146 -13.05 -1.38 11.49
CA TRP A 146 -12.10 -0.47 10.87
C TRP A 146 -11.97 0.84 11.65
N THR A 147 -10.77 1.39 11.64
CA THR A 147 -10.50 2.76 12.12
C THR A 147 -10.11 3.61 10.93
N LEU A 148 -10.75 4.77 10.80
CA LEU A 148 -10.38 5.79 9.81
C LEU A 148 -9.37 6.74 10.45
N MET A 149 -8.26 6.96 9.79
CA MET A 149 -7.19 7.84 10.26
C MET A 149 -6.83 8.89 9.21
#